data_31add62636f1250af4dbe5314fd27b93
#
_entry.id   31add62636f1250af4dbe5314fd27b93
#
_cell.length_a   1.000
_cell.length_b   1.000
_cell.length_c   1.000
_cell.angle_alpha   90.00
_cell.angle_beta   90.00
_cell.angle_gamma   90.00
#
_symmetry.space_group_name_H-M   'P 1'
#
loop_
_entity.id
_entity.type
_entity.pdbx_description
1 polymer ?
#
loop_
_entity_poly.entity_id
_entity_poly.type
_entity_poly.pdbx_seq_one_letter_code
_entity_poly.pdbx_strand_id
1 'polypeptide(L)' 'MSQKDVEVLRKARDRLVEDRRGLAEALAKPYDRGNTEKWRAHLIEVQQTIAAVDEAIKEEELYG' A
#
# COMPACT_ATOMS: atom_id res chain seq x y z
N MET A 1 6.42 11.43 18.39
CA MET A 1 5.39 11.90 17.47
C MET A 1 4.01 11.72 18.07
N SER A 2 3.05 12.53 17.66
CA SER A 2 1.74 12.53 18.29
C SER A 2 0.88 11.35 17.84
N GLN A 3 -0.15 11.03 18.63
CA GLN A 3 -1.15 10.04 18.29
C GLN A 3 -1.81 10.35 16.93
N LYS A 4 -1.96 11.63 16.62
CA LYS A 4 -2.52 12.07 15.34
C LYS A 4 -1.69 11.62 14.16
N ASP A 5 -0.37 11.63 14.27
CA ASP A 5 0.52 11.20 13.19
C ASP A 5 0.42 9.70 12.94
N VAL A 6 0.26 8.90 13.98
CA VAL A 6 0.03 7.46 13.86
C VAL A 6 -1.32 7.22 13.16
N GLU A 7 -2.34 7.97 13.50
CA GLU A 7 -3.65 7.84 12.85
C GLU A 7 -3.59 8.16 11.36
N VAL A 8 -2.85 9.20 10.99
CA VAL A 8 -2.66 9.55 9.58
C VAL A 8 -1.95 8.42 8.83
N LEU A 9 -0.92 7.85 9.43
CA LEU A 9 -0.22 6.71 8.83
C LEU A 9 -1.13 5.50 8.65
N ARG A 10 -1.99 5.22 9.62
CA ARG A 10 -2.96 4.13 9.53
C ARG A 10 -3.99 4.35 8.42
N LYS A 11 -4.45 5.58 8.24
CA LYS A 11 -5.34 5.92 7.14
C LYS A 11 -4.65 5.74 5.79
N ALA A 12 -3.40 6.15 5.69
CA ALA A 12 -2.62 5.94 4.47
C ALA A 12 -2.48 4.44 4.17
N ARG A 13 -2.22 3.63 5.19
CA ARG A 13 -2.14 2.18 5.05
C ARG A 13 -3.44 1.59 4.54
N ASP A 14 -4.57 2.00 5.11
CA ASP A 14 -5.88 1.51 4.69
C ASP A 14 -6.15 1.82 3.23
N ARG A 15 -5.80 3.02 2.77
CA ARG A 15 -5.94 3.41 1.37
C ARG A 15 -5.08 2.54 0.46
N LEU A 16 -3.84 2.28 0.87
CA LEU A 16 -2.92 1.45 0.09
C LEU A 16 -3.40 0.01 0.00
N VAL A 17 -3.99 -0.53 1.08
CA VAL A 17 -4.58 -1.86 1.07
C VAL A 17 -5.74 -1.94 0.09
N GLU A 18 -6.58 -0.90 0.01
CA GLU A 18 -7.65 -0.85 -0.98
C GLU A 18 -7.10 -0.80 -2.40
N ASP A 19 -6.05 0.00 -2.62
CA ASP A 19 -5.39 0.06 -3.93
C ASP A 19 -4.84 -1.32 -4.32
N ARG A 20 -4.24 -2.03 -3.36
CA ARG A 20 -3.73 -3.38 -3.59
C ARG A 20 -4.84 -4.35 -4.00
N ARG A 21 -6.00 -4.27 -3.37
CA ARG A 21 -7.15 -5.10 -3.72
C ARG A 21 -7.60 -4.86 -5.15
N GLY A 22 -7.71 -3.60 -5.55
CA GLY A 22 -8.09 -3.24 -6.91
C GLY A 22 -7.10 -3.77 -7.94
N LEU A 23 -5.81 -3.67 -7.64
CA LEU A 23 -4.77 -4.20 -8.52
C LEU A 23 -4.81 -5.72 -8.61
N ALA A 24 -5.07 -6.41 -7.49
CA ALA A 24 -5.20 -7.87 -7.49
C ALA A 24 -6.38 -8.31 -8.34
N GLU A 25 -7.51 -7.61 -8.23
CA GLU A 25 -8.70 -7.91 -9.06
C GLU A 25 -8.39 -7.71 -10.54
N ALA A 26 -7.69 -6.64 -10.89
CA ALA A 26 -7.29 -6.39 -12.26
C ALA A 26 -6.36 -7.50 -12.78
N LEU A 27 -5.40 -7.93 -11.96
CA LEU A 27 -4.46 -8.98 -12.33
C LEU A 27 -5.09 -10.36 -12.41
N ALA A 28 -6.24 -10.58 -11.76
CA ALA A 28 -6.98 -11.84 -11.85
C ALA A 28 -7.68 -12.01 -13.20
N LYS A 29 -7.85 -10.94 -13.95
CA LYS A 29 -8.44 -10.97 -15.29
C LYS A 29 -7.43 -11.52 -16.31
N PRO A 30 -7.89 -11.96 -17.50
CA PRO A 30 -6.99 -12.41 -18.55
C PRO A 30 -5.95 -11.33 -18.90
N TYR A 31 -4.78 -11.77 -19.32
CA TYR A 31 -3.68 -10.87 -19.68
C TYR A 31 -4.12 -9.83 -20.71
N ASP A 32 -3.79 -8.58 -20.42
CA ASP A 32 -4.03 -7.44 -21.29
C ASP A 32 -2.68 -6.78 -21.60
N ARG A 33 -2.27 -6.85 -22.85
CA ARG A 33 -0.94 -6.42 -23.28
C ARG A 33 -0.58 -4.99 -22.89
N GLY A 34 -1.54 -4.07 -22.85
CA GLY A 34 -1.28 -2.68 -22.55
C GLY A 34 -1.30 -2.36 -21.06
N ASN A 35 -1.98 -3.17 -20.25
CA ASN A 35 -2.31 -2.82 -18.88
C ASN A 35 -1.71 -3.77 -17.84
N THR A 36 -1.64 -5.07 -18.12
CA THR A 36 -1.20 -6.06 -17.13
C THR A 36 0.19 -5.75 -16.58
N GLU A 37 1.13 -5.36 -17.43
CA GLU A 37 2.49 -5.04 -16.98
C GLU A 37 2.52 -3.80 -16.09
N LYS A 38 1.70 -2.81 -16.41
CA LYS A 38 1.56 -1.61 -15.57
C LYS A 38 0.98 -1.97 -14.21
N TRP A 39 -0.04 -2.84 -14.17
CA TRP A 39 -0.65 -3.27 -12.93
C TRP A 39 0.32 -4.08 -12.06
N ARG A 40 1.15 -4.92 -12.68
CA ARG A 40 2.18 -5.67 -11.97
C ARG A 40 3.20 -4.74 -11.31
N ALA A 41 3.69 -3.77 -12.06
CA ALA A 41 4.65 -2.80 -11.54
C ALA A 41 4.02 -1.97 -10.40
N HIS A 42 2.78 -1.53 -10.60
CA HIS A 42 2.08 -0.74 -9.60
C HIS A 42 1.80 -1.55 -8.32
N LEU A 43 1.46 -2.83 -8.46
CA LEU A 43 1.28 -3.70 -7.30
C LEU A 43 2.56 -3.80 -6.46
N ILE A 44 3.70 -3.95 -7.11
CA ILE A 44 4.99 -4.00 -6.43
C ILE A 44 5.24 -2.69 -5.68
N GLU A 45 5.00 -1.54 -6.31
CA GLU A 45 5.16 -0.24 -5.68
C GLU A 45 4.23 -0.07 -4.48
N VAL A 46 2.98 -0.43 -4.61
CA VAL A 46 2.00 -0.36 -3.52
C VAL A 46 2.44 -1.24 -2.36
N GLN A 47 2.87 -2.47 -2.64
CA GLN A 47 3.31 -3.39 -1.60
C GLN A 47 4.53 -2.87 -0.87
N GLN A 48 5.49 -2.30 -1.58
CA GLN A 48 6.67 -1.68 -0.97
C GLN A 48 6.28 -0.49 -0.11
N THR A 49 5.32 0.31 -0.56
CA THR A 49 4.84 1.47 0.20
C THR A 49 4.10 1.03 1.45
N ILE A 50 3.29 -0.03 1.38
CA ILE A 50 2.64 -0.59 2.57
C ILE A 50 3.68 -1.02 3.60
N ALA A 51 4.73 -1.71 3.17
CA ALA A 51 5.81 -2.13 4.07
C ALA A 51 6.49 -0.94 4.72
N ALA A 52 6.73 0.13 3.96
CA ALA A 52 7.34 1.35 4.48
C ALA A 52 6.43 2.05 5.49
N VAL A 53 5.13 2.12 5.21
CA VAL A 53 4.17 2.73 6.13
C VAL A 53 4.04 1.90 7.41
N ASP A 54 4.00 0.57 7.30
CA ASP A 54 3.97 -0.31 8.47
C ASP A 54 5.20 -0.12 9.35
N GLU A 55 6.38 0.02 8.74
CA GLU A 55 7.60 0.30 9.47
C GLU A 55 7.55 1.66 10.16
N ALA A 56 7.01 2.67 9.48
CA ALA A 56 6.84 3.99 10.07
C ALA A 56 5.90 3.96 11.27
N ILE A 57 4.79 3.24 11.16
CA ILE A 57 3.84 3.08 12.28
C ILE A 57 4.55 2.44 13.46
N LYS A 58 5.29 1.37 13.22
CA LYS A 58 6.02 0.65 14.25
C LYS A 58 7.03 1.55 14.95
N GLU A 59 7.78 2.33 14.19
CA GLU A 59 8.74 3.27 14.75
C GLU A 59 8.05 4.33 15.61
N GLU A 60 6.93 4.87 15.15
CA GLU A 60 6.20 5.86 15.92
C GLU A 60 5.63 5.28 17.22
N GLU A 61 5.16 4.04 17.18
CA GLU A 61 4.65 3.37 18.37
C GLU A 61 5.76 3.05 19.38
N LEU A 62 6.99 2.81 18.89
CA LEU A 62 8.13 2.52 19.77
C LEU A 62 8.82 3.77 20.30
N TYR A 63 8.95 4.81 19.51
CA TYR A 63 9.77 5.97 19.80
C TYR A 63 8.99 7.27 19.93
N GLY A 64 7.75 7.25 19.52
CA GLY A 64 6.88 8.39 19.64
C GLY A 64 6.18 8.45 20.97
#